data_7956167ebc7b31d3add9b1e2ea777cf8
#
_entry.id   7956167ebc7b31d3add9b1e2ea777cf8
#
_cell.length_a   1.000
_cell.length_b   1.000
_cell.length_c   1.000
_cell.angle_alpha   90.00
_cell.angle_beta   90.00
_cell.angle_gamma   90.00
#
_symmetry.space_group_name_H-M   'P 1'
#
loop_
_entity.id
_entity.type
_entity.pdbx_description
1 polymer ?
#
loop_
_entity_poly.entity_id
_entity_poly.type
_entity_poly.pdbx_seq_one_letter_code
_entity_poly.pdbx_strand_id
1 'polypeptide(L)'
;MKPSRSFVALTMSTMLLLPVGIAVTAPAAHAAHRGVVGEQPVQWTPHVLDGTVKDILRIGNTVLVGGEFTRVAEVDGDEHTLRNLFAFEHGTGQIIRDFEPDVSAMVTSLAPGPNDSVVVGGRFTAVDGKPSRGLARLSLADGGPVSEFDAVLDDGATNRLATDGARLYVGGNFTGVSGAERTGLARLDLRTGEVDRNFAPRLAEPRRGSLRVQELALSPDGRRLAINGTFTKVDDKNRYQIAMIDTAEAFVTPWSTSAYEAPCDYERIHTYMRQMAFSPDGSYFAVVTGGGPKVKPGLCKSTSRFENTDKADSQPTWSNKTGGDSLYSVEVTESAVYVGGHQRWMDNEKGELNPGPGSVEREGIGAVDPRTGRALAWNPGRARGHGAEALHATSDGLYVGSDTERLAGEYHARLGMFPLA
;
A
#
# COMPACT_ATOMS: atom_id res chain seq x y z
N MET A 1 -56.45 -4.10 -74.31
CA MET A 1 -55.05 -4.41 -74.06
C MET A 1 -54.57 -3.45 -72.97
N LYS A 2 -54.41 -3.91 -71.76
CA LYS A 2 -53.85 -3.15 -70.64
C LYS A 2 -52.48 -3.74 -70.31
N PRO A 3 -51.38 -2.96 -70.08
CA PRO A 3 -50.11 -3.47 -69.66
C PRO A 3 -50.08 -3.63 -68.13
N SER A 4 -49.61 -4.78 -67.68
CA SER A 4 -49.32 -5.11 -66.28
C SER A 4 -48.07 -4.35 -65.76
N ARG A 5 -48.15 -3.73 -64.64
CA ARG A 5 -46.99 -3.15 -63.90
C ARG A 5 -46.50 -4.16 -62.89
N SER A 6 -45.29 -4.63 -63.07
CA SER A 6 -44.57 -5.41 -62.05
C SER A 6 -43.96 -4.48 -61.00
N PHE A 7 -44.32 -4.68 -59.74
CA PHE A 7 -43.65 -4.05 -58.56
C PHE A 7 -42.47 -4.91 -58.17
N VAL A 8 -41.30 -4.31 -58.18
CA VAL A 8 -40.08 -4.89 -57.54
C VAL A 8 -40.04 -4.38 -56.10
N ALA A 9 -40.17 -5.30 -55.15
CA ALA A 9 -40.01 -5.01 -53.75
C ALA A 9 -38.51 -5.04 -53.39
N LEU A 10 -37.98 -3.90 -52.97
CA LEU A 10 -36.62 -3.74 -52.47
C LEU A 10 -36.64 -4.03 -50.94
N THR A 11 -36.13 -5.20 -50.54
CA THR A 11 -35.95 -5.53 -49.12
C THR A 11 -34.66 -4.88 -48.59
N MET A 12 -34.81 -3.87 -47.75
CA MET A 12 -33.73 -3.26 -46.99
C MET A 12 -33.41 -4.13 -45.77
N SER A 13 -32.29 -4.87 -45.79
CA SER A 13 -31.75 -5.56 -44.60
C SER A 13 -31.08 -4.54 -43.68
N THR A 14 -31.71 -4.25 -42.58
CA THR A 14 -31.10 -3.49 -41.49
C THR A 14 -30.16 -4.39 -40.68
N MET A 15 -28.87 -4.18 -40.86
CA MET A 15 -27.82 -4.85 -40.08
C MET A 15 -27.74 -4.18 -38.67
N LEU A 16 -28.26 -4.85 -37.65
CA LEU A 16 -28.10 -4.43 -36.24
C LEU A 16 -26.65 -4.66 -35.85
N LEU A 17 -25.88 -3.61 -35.74
CA LEU A 17 -24.58 -3.61 -35.04
C LEU A 17 -24.84 -3.66 -33.54
N LEU A 18 -24.66 -4.82 -32.92
CA LEU A 18 -24.57 -4.97 -31.49
C LEU A 18 -23.24 -4.35 -31.03
N PRO A 19 -23.23 -3.47 -30.01
CA PRO A 19 -22.00 -3.01 -29.44
C PRO A 19 -21.28 -4.18 -28.73
N VAL A 20 -20.10 -4.53 -29.21
CA VAL A 20 -19.19 -5.42 -28.48
C VAL A 20 -18.76 -4.67 -27.22
N GLY A 21 -19.40 -4.95 -26.11
CA GLY A 21 -18.94 -4.51 -24.80
C GLY A 21 -17.59 -5.14 -24.52
N ILE A 22 -16.53 -4.34 -24.53
CA ILE A 22 -15.24 -4.73 -23.98
C ILE A 22 -15.48 -4.88 -22.48
N ALA A 23 -15.55 -6.12 -22.00
CA ALA A 23 -15.52 -6.40 -20.59
C ALA A 23 -14.13 -5.97 -20.10
N VAL A 24 -14.05 -4.80 -19.47
CA VAL A 24 -12.90 -4.42 -18.67
C VAL A 24 -12.93 -5.38 -17.48
N THR A 25 -12.11 -6.42 -17.53
CA THR A 25 -11.85 -7.25 -16.37
C THR A 25 -11.16 -6.34 -15.36
N ALA A 26 -11.86 -6.03 -14.27
CA ALA A 26 -11.24 -5.40 -13.12
C ALA A 26 -9.98 -6.23 -12.77
N PRO A 27 -8.84 -5.58 -12.43
CA PRO A 27 -7.70 -6.29 -11.94
C PRO A 27 -8.17 -7.16 -10.78
N ALA A 28 -7.79 -8.44 -10.80
CA ALA A 28 -8.10 -9.35 -9.71
C ALA A 28 -7.58 -8.68 -8.44
N ALA A 29 -8.49 -8.27 -7.56
CA ALA A 29 -8.13 -7.92 -6.19
C ALA A 29 -7.21 -9.05 -5.73
N HIS A 30 -6.04 -8.72 -5.23
CA HIS A 30 -5.09 -9.71 -4.74
C HIS A 30 -5.87 -10.67 -3.86
N ALA A 31 -6.00 -11.92 -4.31
CA ALA A 31 -6.85 -12.88 -3.60
C ALA A 31 -6.14 -13.17 -2.28
N ALA A 32 -6.48 -12.36 -1.26
CA ALA A 32 -6.00 -12.59 0.08
C ALA A 32 -6.42 -13.99 0.49
N HIS A 33 -5.48 -14.73 1.04
CA HIS A 33 -5.69 -16.12 1.40
C HIS A 33 -6.75 -16.29 2.49
N ARG A 34 -7.40 -17.46 2.48
CA ARG A 34 -8.22 -17.95 3.58
C ARG A 34 -7.33 -18.72 4.54
N GLY A 35 -7.41 -18.41 5.82
CA GLY A 35 -6.56 -19.02 6.84
C GLY A 35 -5.48 -18.07 7.35
N VAL A 36 -4.89 -18.40 8.48
CA VAL A 36 -3.71 -17.71 9.03
C VAL A 36 -2.47 -18.41 8.51
N VAL A 37 -1.45 -17.64 8.13
CA VAL A 37 -0.18 -18.23 7.65
C VAL A 37 0.54 -19.01 8.76
N GLY A 38 1.42 -19.95 8.38
CA GLY A 38 2.28 -20.68 9.30
C GLY A 38 3.23 -19.76 10.05
N GLU A 39 3.88 -20.30 11.09
CA GLU A 39 4.87 -19.54 11.91
C GLU A 39 6.31 -19.72 11.42
N GLN A 40 6.55 -20.65 10.50
CA GLN A 40 7.87 -20.87 9.94
C GLN A 40 7.96 -20.26 8.54
N PRO A 41 8.91 -19.35 8.29
CA PRO A 41 9.11 -18.79 6.97
C PRO A 41 9.71 -19.83 6.03
N VAL A 42 9.44 -19.66 4.74
CA VAL A 42 10.09 -20.45 3.70
C VAL A 42 11.58 -20.15 3.63
N GLN A 43 12.40 -21.13 3.23
CA GLN A 43 13.86 -21.01 3.22
C GLN A 43 14.43 -20.47 1.89
N TRP A 44 13.58 -20.18 0.91
CA TRP A 44 14.01 -19.76 -0.43
C TRP A 44 14.01 -18.26 -0.69
N THR A 45 13.56 -17.41 0.25
CA THR A 45 13.60 -15.95 0.03
C THR A 45 15.05 -15.44 0.04
N PRO A 46 15.44 -14.59 -0.92
CA PRO A 46 16.76 -13.95 -0.89
C PRO A 46 16.90 -13.03 0.33
N HIS A 47 18.13 -12.64 0.64
CA HIS A 47 18.48 -11.79 1.77
C HIS A 47 18.81 -10.39 1.31
N VAL A 48 18.24 -9.36 1.93
CA VAL A 48 18.66 -7.97 1.78
C VAL A 48 19.68 -7.66 2.86
N LEU A 49 20.95 -7.45 2.48
CA LEU A 49 22.08 -7.47 3.41
C LEU A 49 22.28 -6.17 4.20
N ASP A 50 21.70 -5.06 3.74
CA ASP A 50 21.78 -3.76 4.38
C ASP A 50 20.46 -2.97 4.24
N GLY A 51 20.34 -1.85 4.96
CA GLY A 51 19.22 -0.92 4.83
C GLY A 51 17.87 -1.47 5.28
N THR A 52 16.82 -1.20 4.51
CA THR A 52 15.42 -1.50 4.88
C THR A 52 14.58 -1.81 3.66
N VAL A 53 13.75 -2.86 3.73
CA VAL A 53 12.68 -3.13 2.75
C VAL A 53 11.45 -2.28 3.09
N LYS A 54 10.93 -1.53 2.12
CA LYS A 54 9.81 -0.60 2.29
C LYS A 54 8.52 -1.06 1.64
N ASP A 55 8.61 -1.80 0.55
CA ASP A 55 7.43 -2.35 -0.13
C ASP A 55 7.79 -3.65 -0.87
N ILE A 56 6.81 -4.53 -1.00
CA ILE A 56 6.91 -5.81 -1.70
C ILE A 56 5.68 -5.94 -2.58
N LEU A 57 5.87 -6.36 -3.83
CA LEU A 57 4.79 -6.57 -4.78
C LEU A 57 5.04 -7.84 -5.57
N ARG A 58 4.05 -8.73 -5.65
CA ARG A 58 4.10 -9.90 -6.54
C ARG A 58 3.24 -9.67 -7.77
N ILE A 59 3.83 -9.87 -8.95
CA ILE A 59 3.15 -9.87 -10.25
C ILE A 59 3.41 -11.23 -10.91
N GLY A 60 2.40 -12.08 -10.96
CA GLY A 60 2.58 -13.45 -11.45
C GLY A 60 3.59 -14.24 -10.62
N ASN A 61 4.68 -14.69 -11.24
CA ASN A 61 5.79 -15.38 -10.56
C ASN A 61 6.93 -14.46 -10.12
N THR A 62 6.88 -13.19 -10.49
CA THR A 62 7.91 -12.19 -10.15
C THR A 62 7.55 -11.50 -8.84
N VAL A 63 8.47 -11.49 -7.88
CA VAL A 63 8.38 -10.73 -6.64
C VAL A 63 9.34 -9.57 -6.70
N LEU A 64 8.80 -8.35 -6.61
CA LEU A 64 9.56 -7.10 -6.58
C LEU A 64 9.73 -6.63 -5.14
N VAL A 65 10.93 -6.16 -4.82
CA VAL A 65 11.29 -5.66 -3.49
C VAL A 65 11.88 -4.26 -3.62
N GLY A 66 11.18 -3.28 -3.06
CA GLY A 66 11.60 -1.89 -3.02
C GLY A 66 12.04 -1.46 -1.62
N GLY A 67 13.01 -0.56 -1.54
CA GLY A 67 13.49 -0.08 -0.26
C GLY A 67 14.65 0.90 -0.35
N GLU A 68 15.44 0.93 0.71
CA GLU A 68 16.71 1.64 0.78
C GLU A 68 17.79 0.62 1.16
N PHE A 69 18.47 0.07 0.18
CA PHE A 69 19.50 -0.95 0.35
C PHE A 69 20.48 -0.91 -0.83
N THR A 70 21.60 -1.60 -0.69
CA THR A 70 22.63 -1.65 -1.74
C THR A 70 23.11 -3.05 -2.10
N ARG A 71 22.84 -4.04 -1.23
CA ARG A 71 23.32 -5.42 -1.43
C ARG A 71 22.21 -6.44 -1.13
N VAL A 72 22.15 -7.45 -1.96
CA VAL A 72 21.23 -8.58 -1.86
C VAL A 72 22.01 -9.87 -2.02
N ALA A 73 21.65 -10.93 -1.34
CA ALA A 73 22.23 -12.26 -1.53
C ALA A 73 21.16 -13.31 -1.84
N GLU A 74 21.47 -14.25 -2.69
CA GLU A 74 20.71 -15.47 -2.83
C GLU A 74 20.88 -16.38 -1.60
N VAL A 75 20.04 -17.39 -1.46
CA VAL A 75 20.05 -18.28 -0.28
C VAL A 75 21.37 -19.07 -0.19
N ASP A 76 22.00 -19.39 -1.30
CA ASP A 76 23.31 -20.07 -1.38
C ASP A 76 24.50 -19.16 -1.04
N GLY A 77 24.26 -17.85 -0.86
CA GLY A 77 25.24 -16.87 -0.43
C GLY A 77 25.84 -16.02 -1.54
N ASP A 78 25.44 -16.19 -2.80
CA ASP A 78 25.90 -15.33 -3.89
C ASP A 78 25.41 -13.91 -3.69
N GLU A 79 26.34 -12.96 -3.50
CA GLU A 79 26.04 -11.55 -3.26
C GLU A 79 26.00 -10.73 -4.55
N HIS A 80 25.02 -9.83 -4.61
CA HIS A 80 24.82 -8.90 -5.73
C HIS A 80 24.69 -7.46 -5.25
N THR A 81 25.25 -6.52 -6.01
CA THR A 81 25.02 -5.08 -5.79
C THR A 81 23.76 -4.68 -6.54
N LEU A 82 22.64 -4.65 -5.83
CA LEU A 82 21.32 -4.24 -6.35
C LEU A 82 20.76 -3.15 -5.44
N ARG A 83 20.49 -1.97 -6.03
CA ARG A 83 20.18 -0.77 -5.26
C ARG A 83 18.70 -0.43 -5.31
N ASN A 84 18.09 -0.35 -4.13
CA ASN A 84 16.75 0.19 -3.89
C ASN A 84 15.58 -0.59 -4.52
N LEU A 85 15.84 -1.41 -5.55
CA LEU A 85 14.83 -2.22 -6.24
C LEU A 85 15.49 -3.45 -6.86
N PHE A 86 14.91 -4.62 -6.64
CA PHE A 86 15.25 -5.86 -7.34
C PHE A 86 14.03 -6.76 -7.49
N ALA A 87 14.17 -7.81 -8.29
CA ALA A 87 13.14 -8.82 -8.49
C ALA A 87 13.72 -10.23 -8.32
N PHE A 88 12.88 -11.17 -7.85
CA PHE A 88 13.21 -12.58 -7.75
C PHE A 88 12.02 -13.47 -8.09
N GLU A 89 12.26 -14.73 -8.41
CA GLU A 89 11.21 -15.69 -8.69
C GLU A 89 10.58 -16.23 -7.41
N HIS A 90 9.24 -16.18 -7.35
CA HIS A 90 8.48 -16.82 -6.28
C HIS A 90 8.71 -18.34 -6.27
N GLY A 91 8.91 -18.91 -5.09
CA GLY A 91 9.09 -20.35 -4.89
C GLY A 91 10.53 -20.85 -5.03
N THR A 92 11.39 -20.16 -5.78
CA THR A 92 12.82 -20.50 -5.92
C THR A 92 13.73 -19.51 -5.20
N GLY A 93 13.32 -18.22 -5.13
CA GLY A 93 14.13 -17.14 -4.59
C GLY A 93 15.25 -16.68 -5.54
N GLN A 94 15.33 -17.24 -6.74
CA GLN A 94 16.35 -16.87 -7.72
C GLN A 94 16.19 -15.43 -8.15
N ILE A 95 17.25 -14.63 -8.03
CA ILE A 95 17.24 -13.22 -8.45
C ILE A 95 17.13 -13.13 -9.97
N ILE A 96 16.20 -12.33 -10.46
CA ILE A 96 15.98 -12.08 -11.89
C ILE A 96 17.04 -11.11 -12.39
N ARG A 97 18.12 -11.62 -12.98
CA ARG A 97 19.29 -10.85 -13.37
C ARG A 97 19.05 -9.87 -14.53
N ASP A 98 18.05 -10.13 -15.36
CA ASP A 98 17.67 -9.20 -16.44
C ASP A 98 16.95 -7.95 -15.90
N PHE A 99 16.43 -8.01 -14.66
CA PHE A 99 15.75 -6.89 -14.00
C PHE A 99 16.69 -6.21 -13.00
N GLU A 100 17.54 -5.30 -13.48
CA GLU A 100 18.54 -4.58 -12.67
C GLU A 100 18.44 -3.04 -12.87
N PRO A 101 17.32 -2.38 -12.55
CA PRO A 101 17.22 -0.93 -12.68
C PRO A 101 18.13 -0.21 -11.68
N ASP A 102 18.88 0.79 -12.15
CA ASP A 102 19.66 1.70 -11.27
C ASP A 102 18.75 2.83 -10.77
N VAL A 103 18.10 2.61 -9.64
CA VAL A 103 17.24 3.60 -8.99
C VAL A 103 18.06 4.42 -8.01
N SER A 104 18.18 5.75 -8.25
CA SER A 104 19.14 6.64 -7.58
C SER A 104 18.94 6.80 -6.07
N ALA A 105 17.75 6.48 -5.51
CA ALA A 105 17.46 6.56 -4.07
C ALA A 105 16.26 5.68 -3.70
N MET A 106 15.90 5.66 -2.42
CA MET A 106 14.84 4.85 -1.80
C MET A 106 13.57 4.73 -2.66
N VAL A 107 13.14 3.50 -2.89
CA VAL A 107 11.81 3.13 -3.37
C VAL A 107 10.89 2.94 -2.15
N THR A 108 9.78 3.66 -2.10
CA THR A 108 8.83 3.64 -0.98
C THR A 108 7.59 2.84 -1.28
N SER A 109 7.24 2.70 -2.56
CA SER A 109 6.01 2.02 -2.97
C SER A 109 6.09 1.46 -4.39
N LEU A 110 5.41 0.34 -4.58
CA LEU A 110 5.29 -0.40 -5.83
C LEU A 110 3.81 -0.55 -6.18
N ALA A 111 3.46 -0.45 -7.46
CA ALA A 111 2.11 -0.74 -7.94
C ALA A 111 2.18 -1.48 -9.28
N PRO A 112 1.27 -2.44 -9.57
CA PRO A 112 1.26 -3.10 -10.86
C PRO A 112 0.95 -2.10 -11.98
N GLY A 113 1.71 -2.17 -13.05
CA GLY A 113 1.50 -1.41 -14.27
C GLY A 113 0.88 -2.28 -15.39
N PRO A 114 0.42 -1.67 -16.50
CA PRO A 114 -0.04 -2.42 -17.67
C PRO A 114 1.15 -3.00 -18.45
N ASN A 115 0.87 -4.04 -19.25
CA ASN A 115 1.83 -4.62 -20.21
C ASN A 115 3.14 -5.07 -19.54
N ASP A 116 3.04 -5.97 -18.57
CA ASP A 116 4.19 -6.52 -17.82
C ASP A 116 5.15 -5.44 -17.33
N SER A 117 4.61 -4.47 -16.59
CA SER A 117 5.37 -3.38 -16.00
C SER A 117 5.01 -3.17 -14.53
N VAL A 118 5.88 -2.46 -13.83
CA VAL A 118 5.66 -1.99 -12.46
C VAL A 118 5.80 -0.47 -12.41
N VAL A 119 4.94 0.19 -11.64
CA VAL A 119 5.13 1.60 -11.29
C VAL A 119 5.85 1.67 -9.96
N VAL A 120 6.92 2.43 -9.92
CA VAL A 120 7.73 2.68 -8.73
C VAL A 120 7.57 4.11 -8.27
N GLY A 121 7.39 4.28 -6.97
CA GLY A 121 7.32 5.57 -6.31
C GLY A 121 8.40 5.69 -5.23
N GLY A 122 8.94 6.89 -5.00
CA GLY A 122 9.99 7.01 -4.00
C GLY A 122 10.62 8.39 -3.88
N ARG A 123 11.85 8.40 -3.37
CA ARG A 123 12.68 9.60 -3.19
C ARG A 123 13.75 9.78 -4.26
N PHE A 124 13.78 8.90 -5.23
CA PHE A 124 14.73 8.95 -6.32
C PHE A 124 14.47 10.14 -7.25
N THR A 125 15.50 10.53 -7.98
CA THR A 125 15.44 11.59 -8.99
C THR A 125 15.81 11.10 -10.37
N ALA A 126 16.31 9.87 -10.49
CA ALA A 126 16.68 9.24 -11.75
C ALA A 126 16.52 7.72 -11.66
N VAL A 127 16.26 7.09 -12.81
CA VAL A 127 16.36 5.66 -13.05
C VAL A 127 17.20 5.45 -14.31
N ASP A 128 18.21 4.59 -14.26
CA ASP A 128 19.19 4.34 -15.34
C ASP A 128 19.77 5.64 -15.92
N GLY A 129 20.08 6.60 -15.04
CA GLY A 129 20.58 7.92 -15.40
C GLY A 129 19.57 8.85 -16.06
N LYS A 130 18.33 8.41 -16.33
CA LYS A 130 17.26 9.25 -16.89
C LYS A 130 16.52 9.98 -15.76
N PRO A 131 16.25 11.29 -15.90
CA PRO A 131 15.45 12.05 -14.94
C PRO A 131 14.06 11.41 -14.72
N SER A 132 13.73 11.05 -13.47
CA SER A 132 12.48 10.36 -13.10
C SER A 132 12.16 10.68 -11.65
N ARG A 133 11.95 11.97 -11.33
CA ARG A 133 11.71 12.37 -9.94
C ARG A 133 10.45 11.75 -9.37
N GLY A 134 10.66 10.85 -8.40
CA GLY A 134 9.62 10.29 -7.52
C GLY A 134 8.63 9.32 -8.16
N LEU A 135 8.60 9.18 -9.48
CA LEU A 135 7.75 8.26 -10.23
C LEU A 135 8.48 7.71 -11.45
N ALA A 136 8.32 6.43 -11.73
CA ALA A 136 8.70 5.79 -12.97
C ALA A 136 7.83 4.55 -13.23
N ARG A 137 7.62 4.19 -14.49
CA ARG A 137 7.09 2.89 -14.88
C ARG A 137 8.20 2.08 -15.53
N LEU A 138 8.46 0.89 -15.01
CA LEU A 138 9.57 0.04 -15.45
C LEU A 138 9.04 -1.24 -16.09
N SER A 139 9.67 -1.69 -17.16
CA SER A 139 9.40 -2.98 -17.80
C SER A 139 9.87 -4.12 -16.88
N LEU A 140 9.06 -5.17 -16.70
CA LEU A 140 9.45 -6.36 -15.94
C LEU A 140 10.49 -7.22 -16.68
N ALA A 141 10.65 -7.02 -17.99
CA ALA A 141 11.58 -7.79 -18.80
C ALA A 141 13.06 -7.39 -18.54
N ASP A 142 13.32 -6.10 -18.31
CA ASP A 142 14.67 -5.57 -18.23
C ASP A 142 14.90 -4.47 -17.17
N GLY A 143 13.84 -4.09 -16.44
CA GLY A 143 13.90 -3.00 -15.46
C GLY A 143 13.96 -1.60 -16.08
N GLY A 144 14.04 -1.46 -17.40
CA GLY A 144 14.17 -0.19 -18.09
C GLY A 144 12.92 0.70 -17.98
N PRO A 145 13.11 2.05 -17.92
CA PRO A 145 11.99 2.98 -17.91
C PRO A 145 11.17 2.92 -19.19
N VAL A 146 9.85 2.73 -19.06
CA VAL A 146 8.89 2.70 -20.16
C VAL A 146 8.63 4.13 -20.64
N SER A 147 9.03 4.43 -21.87
CA SER A 147 9.03 5.80 -22.43
C SER A 147 7.64 6.41 -22.62
N GLU A 148 6.58 5.58 -22.67
CA GLU A 148 5.20 6.04 -22.77
C GLU A 148 4.70 6.72 -21.48
N PHE A 149 5.29 6.38 -20.32
CA PHE A 149 4.95 6.95 -19.03
C PHE A 149 5.87 8.15 -18.75
N ASP A 150 5.31 9.36 -18.82
CA ASP A 150 6.05 10.62 -18.68
C ASP A 150 5.54 11.45 -17.48
N ALA A 151 5.38 10.80 -16.33
CA ALA A 151 5.03 11.48 -15.09
C ALA A 151 6.23 11.70 -14.20
N VAL A 152 6.40 12.93 -13.73
CA VAL A 152 7.43 13.28 -12.75
C VAL A 152 6.83 14.21 -11.69
N LEU A 153 7.30 14.08 -10.45
CA LEU A 153 6.97 15.05 -9.43
C LEU A 153 7.75 16.36 -9.68
N ASP A 154 7.08 17.50 -9.50
CA ASP A 154 7.75 18.80 -9.63
C ASP A 154 8.73 19.02 -8.46
N ASP A 155 8.34 18.51 -7.28
CA ASP A 155 9.15 18.51 -6.05
C ASP A 155 8.82 17.31 -5.14
N GLY A 156 9.44 17.23 -3.96
CA GLY A 156 9.10 16.25 -2.93
C GLY A 156 9.36 14.81 -3.34
N ALA A 157 8.49 13.90 -2.88
CA ALA A 157 8.62 12.46 -3.05
C ALA A 157 7.26 11.76 -3.00
N THR A 158 7.18 10.58 -3.61
CA THR A 158 6.06 9.65 -3.43
C THR A 158 6.22 8.91 -2.11
N ASN A 159 5.15 8.81 -1.34
CA ASN A 159 5.07 7.95 -0.16
C ASN A 159 4.35 6.64 -0.46
N ARG A 160 3.22 6.70 -1.19
CA ARG A 160 2.42 5.51 -1.53
C ARG A 160 1.77 5.62 -2.90
N LEU A 161 1.61 4.47 -3.54
CA LEU A 161 0.91 4.26 -4.80
C LEU A 161 -0.25 3.29 -4.62
N ALA A 162 -1.33 3.48 -5.38
CA ALA A 162 -2.37 2.47 -5.60
C ALA A 162 -2.90 2.59 -7.02
N THR A 163 -3.49 1.51 -7.55
CA THR A 163 -4.05 1.49 -8.90
C THR A 163 -5.35 0.68 -8.96
N ASP A 164 -6.26 1.09 -9.82
CA ASP A 164 -7.46 0.34 -10.22
C ASP A 164 -7.28 -0.37 -11.57
N GLY A 165 -6.05 -0.41 -12.10
CA GLY A 165 -5.73 -1.01 -13.39
C GLY A 165 -5.83 -0.05 -14.58
N ALA A 166 -6.46 1.10 -14.42
CA ALA A 166 -6.52 2.18 -15.43
C ALA A 166 -5.91 3.48 -14.91
N ARG A 167 -6.06 3.74 -13.63
CA ARG A 167 -5.64 4.97 -12.95
C ARG A 167 -4.60 4.66 -11.90
N LEU A 168 -3.65 5.57 -11.74
CA LEU A 168 -2.64 5.57 -10.68
C LEU A 168 -2.96 6.66 -9.69
N TYR A 169 -3.11 6.31 -8.43
CA TYR A 169 -3.23 7.24 -7.31
C TYR A 169 -1.86 7.40 -6.65
N VAL A 170 -1.44 8.64 -6.47
CA VAL A 170 -0.12 9.00 -5.93
C VAL A 170 -0.30 9.83 -4.68
N GLY A 171 0.18 9.32 -3.56
CA GLY A 171 0.24 10.03 -2.28
C GLY A 171 1.68 10.40 -1.93
N GLY A 172 1.91 11.60 -1.40
CA GLY A 172 3.28 12.05 -1.10
C GLY A 172 3.36 13.40 -0.40
N ASN A 173 4.52 14.03 -0.50
CA ASN A 173 4.79 15.36 0.04
C ASN A 173 5.16 16.39 -1.05
N PHE A 174 4.72 16.13 -2.26
CA PHE A 174 4.91 17.00 -3.43
C PHE A 174 3.87 18.13 -3.47
N THR A 175 4.13 19.18 -4.26
CA THR A 175 3.21 20.29 -4.54
C THR A 175 2.70 20.28 -5.97
N GLY A 176 3.33 19.50 -6.87
CA GLY A 176 2.92 19.38 -8.26
C GLY A 176 3.38 18.09 -8.91
N VAL A 177 2.72 17.74 -10.01
CA VAL A 177 3.05 16.60 -10.87
C VAL A 177 2.99 17.06 -12.32
N SER A 178 4.09 16.92 -13.07
CA SER A 178 4.20 17.29 -14.49
C SER A 178 3.64 18.70 -14.78
N GLY A 179 3.96 19.68 -13.92
CA GLY A 179 3.50 21.07 -14.02
C GLY A 179 2.04 21.32 -13.62
N ALA A 180 1.29 20.29 -13.20
CA ALA A 180 -0.05 20.46 -12.64
C ALA A 180 0.03 20.59 -11.11
N GLU A 181 -0.54 21.68 -10.56
CA GLU A 181 -0.60 21.88 -9.10
C GLU A 181 -1.40 20.75 -8.43
N ARG A 182 -0.75 20.00 -7.57
CA ARG A 182 -1.32 18.86 -6.81
C ARG A 182 -0.59 18.71 -5.48
N THR A 183 -1.23 19.14 -4.41
CA THR A 183 -0.60 19.07 -3.08
C THR A 183 -0.84 17.72 -2.42
N GLY A 184 0.18 16.88 -2.42
CA GLY A 184 0.23 15.62 -1.69
C GLY A 184 -0.63 14.48 -2.25
N LEU A 185 -1.56 14.74 -3.17
CA LEU A 185 -2.44 13.74 -3.78
C LEU A 185 -2.68 14.03 -5.25
N ALA A 186 -2.45 13.03 -6.11
CA ALA A 186 -2.74 13.10 -7.54
C ALA A 186 -3.35 11.80 -8.04
N ARG A 187 -4.09 11.89 -9.15
CA ARG A 187 -4.54 10.76 -9.96
C ARG A 187 -4.00 10.92 -11.38
N LEU A 188 -3.43 9.85 -11.92
CA LEU A 188 -2.82 9.83 -13.25
C LEU A 188 -3.43 8.72 -14.09
N ASP A 189 -3.36 8.84 -15.39
CA ASP A 189 -3.52 7.70 -16.29
C ASP A 189 -2.36 6.71 -16.06
N LEU A 190 -2.66 5.45 -15.79
CA LEU A 190 -1.66 4.44 -15.44
C LEU A 190 -0.71 4.11 -16.59
N ARG A 191 -1.16 4.25 -17.84
CA ARG A 191 -0.40 3.93 -19.04
C ARG A 191 0.54 5.07 -19.44
N THR A 192 0.06 6.31 -19.42
CA THR A 192 0.79 7.48 -19.93
C THR A 192 1.41 8.36 -18.86
N GLY A 193 0.90 8.30 -17.63
CA GLY A 193 1.27 9.23 -16.57
C GLY A 193 0.58 10.60 -16.66
N GLU A 194 -0.36 10.79 -17.61
CA GLU A 194 -1.08 12.06 -17.74
C GLU A 194 -1.90 12.35 -16.47
N VAL A 195 -1.78 13.59 -15.97
CA VAL A 195 -2.48 14.03 -14.76
C VAL A 195 -3.97 14.21 -15.04
N ASP A 196 -4.82 13.50 -14.28
CA ASP A 196 -6.26 13.73 -14.31
C ASP A 196 -6.60 15.06 -13.61
N ARG A 197 -6.97 16.04 -14.41
CA ARG A 197 -7.28 17.40 -13.93
C ARG A 197 -8.60 17.48 -13.16
N ASN A 198 -9.51 16.49 -13.35
CA ASN A 198 -10.79 16.43 -12.66
C ASN A 198 -10.67 15.84 -11.25
N PHE A 199 -9.57 15.13 -10.96
CA PHE A 199 -9.30 14.61 -9.63
C PHE A 199 -8.40 15.59 -8.87
N ALA A 200 -9.01 16.49 -8.10
CA ALA A 200 -8.29 17.53 -7.39
C ALA A 200 -8.83 17.79 -5.96
N PRO A 201 -8.93 16.79 -5.09
CA PRO A 201 -9.31 16.99 -3.69
C PRO A 201 -8.33 17.95 -3.01
N ARG A 202 -8.85 18.95 -2.32
CA ARG A 202 -8.03 20.01 -1.72
C ARG A 202 -7.72 19.70 -0.25
N LEU A 203 -6.47 19.28 0.00
CA LEU A 203 -5.95 19.10 1.35
C LEU A 203 -5.60 20.45 1.95
N ALA A 204 -5.91 20.65 3.24
CA ALA A 204 -5.64 21.91 3.93
C ALA A 204 -5.33 21.70 5.42
N GLU A 205 -4.82 22.78 6.03
CA GLU A 205 -4.56 22.90 7.45
C GLU A 205 -3.78 21.71 8.01
N PRO A 206 -2.47 21.64 7.75
CA PRO A 206 -1.68 20.55 8.29
C PRO A 206 -1.66 20.60 9.82
N ARG A 207 -1.87 19.45 10.46
CA ARG A 207 -1.72 19.32 11.91
C ARG A 207 -0.35 19.82 12.38
N ARG A 208 0.70 19.54 11.60
CA ARG A 208 2.06 20.03 11.81
C ARG A 208 2.89 19.90 10.53
N GLY A 209 3.82 20.83 10.31
CA GLY A 209 4.72 20.85 9.16
C GLY A 209 3.99 21.14 7.86
N SER A 210 4.45 20.53 6.77
CA SER A 210 3.85 20.66 5.45
C SER A 210 2.68 19.69 5.24
N LEU A 211 1.80 20.02 4.32
CA LEU A 211 0.77 19.09 3.83
C LEU A 211 1.43 17.88 3.17
N ARG A 212 0.92 16.70 3.48
CA ARG A 212 1.30 15.45 2.83
C ARG A 212 0.23 14.39 3.00
N VAL A 213 0.15 13.49 2.04
CA VAL A 213 -0.45 12.17 2.19
C VAL A 213 0.66 11.21 2.62
N GLN A 214 0.47 10.58 3.79
CA GLN A 214 1.42 9.61 4.34
C GLN A 214 1.16 8.22 3.75
N GLU A 215 -0.10 7.86 3.62
CA GLU A 215 -0.57 6.58 3.12
C GLU A 215 -1.86 6.75 2.33
N LEU A 216 -2.10 5.88 1.37
CA LEU A 216 -3.38 5.73 0.70
C LEU A 216 -3.69 4.24 0.45
N ALA A 217 -4.97 3.91 0.47
CA ALA A 217 -5.47 2.58 0.16
C ALA A 217 -6.73 2.69 -0.69
N LEU A 218 -6.79 1.90 -1.75
CA LEU A 218 -7.94 1.82 -2.63
C LEU A 218 -8.83 0.65 -2.21
N SER A 219 -10.16 0.87 -2.15
CA SER A 219 -11.10 -0.23 -1.91
C SER A 219 -11.06 -1.25 -3.07
N PRO A 220 -11.33 -2.54 -2.81
CA PRO A 220 -11.25 -3.59 -3.84
C PRO A 220 -12.13 -3.35 -5.06
N ASP A 221 -13.24 -2.62 -4.90
CA ASP A 221 -14.13 -2.22 -6.00
C ASP A 221 -13.67 -0.96 -6.74
N GLY A 222 -12.56 -0.35 -6.31
CA GLY A 222 -11.99 0.86 -6.87
C GLY A 222 -12.78 2.14 -6.64
N ARG A 223 -13.88 2.11 -5.87
CA ARG A 223 -14.78 3.26 -5.70
C ARG A 223 -14.37 4.23 -4.61
N ARG A 224 -13.57 3.80 -3.65
CA ARG A 224 -13.17 4.60 -2.49
C ARG A 224 -11.67 4.58 -2.32
N LEU A 225 -11.11 5.76 -2.15
CA LEU A 225 -9.72 5.97 -1.81
C LEU A 225 -9.65 6.51 -0.37
N ALA A 226 -9.16 5.67 0.55
CA ALA A 226 -8.79 6.12 1.89
C ALA A 226 -7.43 6.81 1.81
N ILE A 227 -7.30 7.98 2.42
CA ILE A 227 -6.03 8.70 2.55
C ILE A 227 -5.78 9.06 4.00
N ASN A 228 -4.54 9.01 4.44
CA ASN A 228 -4.14 9.61 5.71
C ASN A 228 -2.90 10.49 5.56
N GLY A 229 -2.69 11.39 6.51
CA GLY A 229 -1.56 12.30 6.42
C GLY A 229 -1.57 13.40 7.47
N THR A 230 -1.01 14.54 7.12
CA THR A 230 -0.90 15.68 8.05
C THR A 230 -2.11 16.62 8.02
N PHE A 231 -2.95 16.54 6.99
CA PHE A 231 -4.11 17.41 6.80
C PHE A 231 -5.14 17.28 7.94
N THR A 232 -5.86 18.35 8.23
CA THR A 232 -7.03 18.34 9.11
C THR A 232 -8.31 18.70 8.38
N LYS A 233 -8.18 19.15 7.10
CA LYS A 233 -9.31 19.41 6.20
C LYS A 233 -9.08 18.82 4.81
N VAL A 234 -10.18 18.39 4.19
CA VAL A 234 -10.26 18.04 2.77
C VAL A 234 -11.53 18.66 2.20
N ASP A 235 -11.43 19.43 1.11
CA ASP A 235 -12.55 20.20 0.50
C ASP A 235 -13.35 20.98 1.53
N ASP A 236 -12.65 21.73 2.39
CA ASP A 236 -13.17 22.54 3.50
C ASP A 236 -13.92 21.78 4.61
N LYS A 237 -13.99 20.45 4.53
CA LYS A 237 -14.59 19.60 5.57
C LYS A 237 -13.51 19.11 6.55
N ASN A 238 -13.83 19.13 7.85
CA ASN A 238 -12.92 18.60 8.86
C ASN A 238 -12.67 17.09 8.62
N ARG A 239 -11.39 16.73 8.52
CA ARG A 239 -10.90 15.36 8.28
C ARG A 239 -9.58 15.19 9.04
N TYR A 240 -9.68 14.82 10.31
CA TYR A 240 -8.54 14.76 11.23
C TYR A 240 -7.56 13.66 10.85
N GLN A 241 -6.59 14.00 9.96
CA GLN A 241 -5.51 13.15 9.48
C GLN A 241 -5.96 11.93 8.65
N ILE A 242 -7.26 11.74 8.40
CA ILE A 242 -7.79 10.64 7.58
C ILE A 242 -9.06 11.10 6.85
N ALA A 243 -9.20 10.68 5.60
CA ALA A 243 -10.38 10.97 4.78
C ALA A 243 -10.67 9.81 3.82
N MET A 244 -11.91 9.76 3.36
CA MET A 244 -12.36 8.86 2.31
C MET A 244 -12.81 9.70 1.11
N ILE A 245 -12.29 9.38 -0.08
CA ILE A 245 -12.58 10.09 -1.33
C ILE A 245 -13.35 9.13 -2.25
N ASP A 246 -14.43 9.62 -2.84
CA ASP A 246 -15.09 8.94 -3.96
C ASP A 246 -14.22 9.07 -5.21
N THR A 247 -13.86 7.96 -5.81
CA THR A 247 -12.91 7.94 -6.94
C THR A 247 -13.57 8.37 -8.25
N ALA A 248 -14.87 8.18 -8.42
CA ALA A 248 -15.59 8.57 -9.64
C ALA A 248 -15.85 10.08 -9.65
N GLU A 249 -16.37 10.60 -8.57
CA GLU A 249 -16.81 12.00 -8.45
C GLU A 249 -15.70 12.94 -7.94
N ALA A 250 -14.56 12.37 -7.50
CA ALA A 250 -13.39 13.10 -7.01
C ALA A 250 -13.66 14.05 -5.85
N PHE A 251 -14.60 13.71 -4.97
CA PHE A 251 -14.92 14.52 -3.79
C PHE A 251 -14.74 13.71 -2.50
N VAL A 252 -14.55 14.43 -1.37
CA VAL A 252 -14.49 13.80 -0.06
C VAL A 252 -15.89 13.32 0.37
N THR A 253 -15.99 12.01 0.67
CA THR A 253 -17.26 11.38 1.07
C THR A 253 -17.79 11.91 2.42
N PRO A 254 -19.05 11.62 2.80
CA PRO A 254 -19.56 11.93 4.13
C PRO A 254 -18.83 11.23 5.28
N TRP A 255 -18.17 10.09 5.02
CA TRP A 255 -17.42 9.37 6.04
C TRP A 255 -16.39 10.28 6.72
N SER A 256 -16.38 10.27 8.05
CA SER A 256 -15.42 11.03 8.86
C SER A 256 -15.25 10.35 10.22
N THR A 257 -14.20 10.72 10.94
CA THR A 257 -13.96 10.29 12.31
C THR A 257 -13.23 11.38 13.10
N SER A 258 -13.60 11.57 14.34
CA SER A 258 -12.87 12.38 15.33
C SER A 258 -11.82 11.58 16.11
N ALA A 259 -11.74 10.26 15.91
CA ALA A 259 -10.87 9.37 16.66
C ALA A 259 -9.37 9.71 16.56
N TYR A 260 -8.95 10.42 15.50
CA TYR A 260 -7.57 10.86 15.28
C TYR A 260 -7.37 12.38 15.47
N GLU A 261 -8.34 13.09 16.06
CA GLU A 261 -8.21 14.50 16.42
C GLU A 261 -7.20 14.71 17.54
N ALA A 262 -7.25 13.82 18.56
CA ALA A 262 -6.37 13.93 19.72
C ALA A 262 -4.89 13.78 19.32
N PRO A 263 -4.00 14.67 19.79
CA PRO A 263 -2.57 14.53 19.54
C PRO A 263 -2.02 13.30 20.26
N CYS A 264 -1.22 12.50 19.55
CA CYS A 264 -0.46 11.41 20.15
C CYS A 264 0.81 11.93 20.86
N ASP A 265 0.70 12.98 21.62
CA ASP A 265 1.72 13.60 22.47
C ASP A 265 3.18 13.44 22.01
N TYR A 266 3.38 13.70 20.73
CA TYR A 266 4.71 13.72 20.16
C TYR A 266 4.89 14.97 19.31
N GLU A 267 5.46 16.00 19.89
CA GLU A 267 5.63 17.29 19.25
C GLU A 267 6.51 17.25 18.01
N ARG A 268 7.31 16.20 17.84
CA ARG A 268 8.30 16.10 16.76
C ARG A 268 7.79 15.40 15.51
N ILE A 269 6.71 14.62 15.56
CA ILE A 269 6.17 13.94 14.37
C ILE A 269 5.05 14.75 13.74
N HIS A 270 5.04 14.80 12.42
CA HIS A 270 4.03 15.53 11.64
C HIS A 270 2.67 14.82 11.68
N THR A 271 2.66 13.51 11.59
CA THR A 271 1.49 12.65 11.76
C THR A 271 1.90 11.34 12.43
N TYR A 272 1.02 10.79 13.26
CA TYR A 272 1.18 9.45 13.82
C TYR A 272 0.48 8.37 12.99
N MET A 273 -0.24 8.77 11.95
CA MET A 273 -0.83 7.83 11.00
C MET A 273 0.27 7.05 10.28
N ARG A 274 -0.01 5.78 10.04
CA ARG A 274 0.83 4.87 9.29
C ARG A 274 -0.01 4.18 8.23
N GLN A 275 0.22 2.93 7.94
CA GLN A 275 -0.46 2.20 6.89
C GLN A 275 -1.95 1.98 7.13
N MET A 276 -2.67 1.78 6.03
CA MET A 276 -4.08 1.38 5.97
C MET A 276 -4.23 0.28 4.92
N ALA A 277 -5.15 -0.66 5.18
CA ALA A 277 -5.52 -1.68 4.21
C ALA A 277 -7.02 -1.98 4.30
N PHE A 278 -7.68 -2.12 3.14
CA PHE A 278 -9.06 -2.59 3.08
C PHE A 278 -9.14 -4.10 3.25
N SER A 279 -10.26 -4.57 3.79
CA SER A 279 -10.62 -5.99 3.74
C SER A 279 -10.83 -6.44 2.29
N PRO A 280 -10.60 -7.73 1.98
CA PRO A 280 -10.79 -8.25 0.61
C PRO A 280 -12.19 -8.05 0.04
N ASP A 281 -13.21 -8.04 0.90
CA ASP A 281 -14.61 -7.77 0.53
C ASP A 281 -14.96 -6.26 0.50
N GLY A 282 -14.01 -5.39 0.88
CA GLY A 282 -14.20 -3.94 0.92
C GLY A 282 -15.14 -3.45 2.01
N SER A 283 -15.63 -4.31 2.90
CA SER A 283 -16.62 -3.92 3.93
C SER A 283 -16.04 -3.04 5.03
N TYR A 284 -14.75 -3.14 5.29
CA TYR A 284 -14.03 -2.35 6.29
C TYR A 284 -12.58 -2.08 5.87
N PHE A 285 -11.91 -1.28 6.65
CA PHE A 285 -10.46 -1.09 6.54
C PHE A 285 -9.81 -1.02 7.92
N ALA A 286 -8.55 -1.44 8.00
CA ALA A 286 -7.73 -1.35 9.20
C ALA A 286 -6.73 -0.19 9.06
N VAL A 287 -6.44 0.46 10.17
CA VAL A 287 -5.49 1.57 10.27
C VAL A 287 -4.50 1.28 11.38
N VAL A 288 -3.22 1.41 11.12
CA VAL A 288 -2.19 1.34 12.15
C VAL A 288 -1.56 2.69 12.43
N THR A 289 -1.14 2.90 13.68
CA THR A 289 -0.60 4.17 14.13
C THR A 289 0.69 4.00 14.93
N GLY A 290 1.55 5.00 14.81
CA GLY A 290 2.72 5.16 15.67
C GLY A 290 2.44 6.14 16.81
N GLY A 291 3.49 6.71 17.37
CA GLY A 291 3.41 7.76 18.39
C GLY A 291 4.68 7.85 19.24
N GLY A 292 4.64 8.75 20.21
CA GLY A 292 5.72 8.91 21.19
C GLY A 292 5.65 7.87 22.31
N PRO A 293 6.63 7.86 23.20
CA PRO A 293 6.81 6.79 24.19
C PRO A 293 5.73 6.73 25.28
N LYS A 294 4.96 7.81 25.49
CA LYS A 294 3.93 7.82 26.52
C LYS A 294 2.60 7.34 25.98
N VAL A 295 1.90 6.49 26.72
CA VAL A 295 0.52 6.12 26.40
C VAL A 295 -0.39 7.33 26.66
N LYS A 296 -1.18 7.67 25.66
CA LYS A 296 -2.16 8.76 25.73
C LYS A 296 -3.53 8.25 25.32
N PRO A 297 -4.60 8.95 25.73
CA PRO A 297 -5.94 8.64 25.24
C PRO A 297 -5.99 8.75 23.70
N GLY A 298 -6.91 8.01 23.09
CA GLY A 298 -7.06 7.96 21.64
C GLY A 298 -6.45 6.70 21.01
N LEU A 299 -6.26 6.74 19.70
CA LEU A 299 -5.81 5.60 18.88
C LEU A 299 -4.31 5.66 18.53
N CYS A 300 -3.50 6.19 19.43
CA CYS A 300 -2.05 6.15 19.27
C CYS A 300 -1.50 4.74 19.52
N LYS A 301 -0.57 4.30 18.67
CA LYS A 301 0.12 2.99 18.82
C LYS A 301 -0.88 1.85 18.90
N SER A 302 -1.76 1.83 17.92
CA SER A 302 -2.83 0.86 17.82
C SER A 302 -3.06 0.41 16.38
N THR A 303 -3.72 -0.72 16.23
CA THR A 303 -4.48 -1.04 15.03
C THR A 303 -5.96 -0.89 15.32
N SER A 304 -6.72 -0.36 14.37
CA SER A 304 -8.14 -0.07 14.54
C SER A 304 -8.90 -0.39 13.26
N ARG A 305 -10.09 -0.98 13.40
CA ARG A 305 -11.01 -1.27 12.30
C ARG A 305 -12.09 -0.20 12.21
N PHE A 306 -12.33 0.29 10.99
CA PHE A 306 -13.45 1.16 10.64
C PHE A 306 -14.29 0.53 9.54
N GLU A 307 -15.60 0.63 9.64
CA GLU A 307 -16.50 0.16 8.59
C GLU A 307 -16.47 1.11 7.38
N ASN A 308 -16.44 0.55 6.19
CA ASN A 308 -16.46 1.29 4.92
C ASN A 308 -17.89 1.71 4.57
N THR A 309 -18.36 2.78 5.17
CA THR A 309 -19.72 3.33 5.03
C THR A 309 -19.67 4.83 4.73
N ASP A 310 -20.83 5.50 4.65
CA ASP A 310 -20.93 6.97 4.57
C ASP A 310 -21.22 7.63 5.91
N LYS A 311 -21.02 6.92 7.01
CA LYS A 311 -21.33 7.42 8.34
C LYS A 311 -20.34 8.53 8.76
N ALA A 312 -20.89 9.69 9.09
CA ALA A 312 -20.13 10.76 9.71
C ALA A 312 -19.79 10.41 11.18
N ASP A 313 -18.63 10.88 11.64
CA ASP A 313 -18.08 10.63 12.98
C ASP A 313 -18.09 9.15 13.36
N SER A 314 -17.64 8.32 12.43
CA SER A 314 -17.47 6.89 12.66
C SER A 314 -16.48 6.63 13.78
N GLN A 315 -16.86 5.75 14.72
CA GLN A 315 -15.96 5.24 15.72
C GLN A 315 -15.40 3.87 15.27
N PRO A 316 -14.20 3.48 15.72
CA PRO A 316 -13.67 2.18 15.37
C PRO A 316 -14.57 1.07 15.95
N THR A 317 -14.82 0.04 15.15
CA THR A 317 -15.54 -1.18 15.59
C THR A 317 -14.76 -1.87 16.72
N TRP A 318 -13.44 -1.87 16.60
CA TRP A 318 -12.50 -2.30 17.61
C TRP A 318 -11.16 -1.57 17.46
N SER A 319 -10.38 -1.56 18.53
CA SER A 319 -8.99 -1.18 18.50
C SER A 319 -8.15 -2.10 19.38
N ASN A 320 -6.93 -2.39 18.95
CA ASN A 320 -5.93 -3.17 19.67
C ASN A 320 -4.70 -2.29 19.91
N LYS A 321 -4.28 -2.13 21.16
CA LYS A 321 -3.16 -1.27 21.53
C LYS A 321 -1.91 -2.08 21.89
N THR A 322 -0.75 -1.54 21.54
CA THR A 322 0.56 -2.12 21.88
C THR A 322 1.05 -1.72 23.27
N GLY A 323 0.44 -0.72 23.89
CA GLY A 323 0.87 -0.17 25.18
C GLY A 323 2.13 0.69 25.12
N GLY A 324 2.54 1.17 23.95
CA GLY A 324 3.64 2.14 23.88
C GLY A 324 4.51 2.09 22.63
N ASP A 325 4.51 1.00 21.92
CA ASP A 325 5.35 0.80 20.73
C ASP A 325 4.57 1.07 19.44
N SER A 326 5.22 1.61 18.41
CA SER A 326 4.61 1.96 17.14
C SER A 326 4.36 0.74 16.24
N LEU A 327 3.27 0.79 15.48
CA LEU A 327 3.01 -0.04 14.33
C LEU A 327 3.31 0.76 13.05
N TYR A 328 3.77 0.10 12.00
CA TYR A 328 4.14 0.72 10.72
C TYR A 328 3.39 0.16 9.54
N SER A 329 3.15 -1.16 9.51
CA SER A 329 2.50 -1.85 8.41
C SER A 329 1.27 -2.62 8.84
N VAL A 330 0.31 -2.75 7.92
CA VAL A 330 -0.91 -3.55 8.08
C VAL A 330 -1.30 -4.18 6.76
N GLU A 331 -1.71 -5.45 6.83
CA GLU A 331 -2.26 -6.19 5.72
C GLU A 331 -3.51 -6.94 6.18
N VAL A 332 -4.56 -6.92 5.37
CA VAL A 332 -5.86 -7.48 5.74
C VAL A 332 -6.21 -8.65 4.84
N THR A 333 -6.50 -9.80 5.45
CA THR A 333 -7.01 -11.00 4.78
C THR A 333 -8.39 -11.36 5.30
N GLU A 334 -9.03 -12.42 4.78
CA GLU A 334 -10.31 -12.89 5.32
C GLU A 334 -10.19 -13.33 6.79
N SER A 335 -9.05 -13.88 7.19
CA SER A 335 -8.86 -14.55 8.48
C SER A 335 -8.03 -13.77 9.50
N ALA A 336 -7.30 -12.75 9.05
CA ALA A 336 -6.39 -12.00 9.91
C ALA A 336 -6.19 -10.56 9.45
N VAL A 337 -5.97 -9.67 10.40
CA VAL A 337 -5.33 -8.37 10.17
C VAL A 337 -3.91 -8.50 10.70
N TYR A 338 -2.95 -8.67 9.79
CA TYR A 338 -1.53 -8.73 10.11
C TYR A 338 -1.00 -7.34 10.36
N VAL A 339 -0.16 -7.19 11.37
CA VAL A 339 0.47 -5.91 11.73
C VAL A 339 1.96 -6.08 11.95
N GLY A 340 2.71 -5.10 11.49
CA GLY A 340 4.15 -5.02 11.66
C GLY A 340 4.59 -3.70 12.28
N GLY A 341 5.67 -3.74 13.03
CA GLY A 341 6.21 -2.57 13.70
C GLY A 341 7.39 -2.89 14.59
N HIS A 342 7.57 -2.16 15.67
CA HIS A 342 8.53 -2.50 16.72
C HIS A 342 7.85 -2.80 18.07
N GLN A 343 6.58 -3.20 18.01
CA GLN A 343 5.83 -3.58 19.19
C GLN A 343 6.44 -4.82 19.88
N ARG A 344 6.16 -4.94 21.16
CA ARG A 344 6.46 -6.12 21.99
C ARG A 344 5.20 -6.87 22.36
N TRP A 345 4.10 -6.13 22.51
CA TRP A 345 2.83 -6.67 22.97
C TRP A 345 1.68 -6.21 22.07
N MET A 346 0.62 -6.99 22.10
CA MET A 346 -0.71 -6.66 21.63
C MET A 346 -1.72 -6.90 22.76
N ASP A 347 -2.99 -6.52 22.60
CA ASP A 347 -4.01 -6.53 23.65
C ASP A 347 -3.55 -5.77 24.92
N ASN A 348 -2.69 -4.76 24.76
CA ASN A 348 -2.01 -4.07 25.84
C ASN A 348 -2.65 -2.71 26.17
N GLU A 349 -3.97 -2.69 26.36
CA GLU A 349 -4.77 -1.49 26.61
C GLU A 349 -4.34 -0.70 27.84
N LYS A 350 -3.87 -1.42 28.87
CA LYS A 350 -3.55 -0.88 30.20
C LYS A 350 -2.05 -0.86 30.48
N GLY A 351 -1.23 -1.30 29.51
CA GLY A 351 0.22 -1.26 29.64
C GLY A 351 0.82 0.07 29.20
N GLU A 352 1.95 0.45 29.76
CA GLU A 352 2.75 1.61 29.34
C GLU A 352 4.22 1.22 29.27
N LEU A 353 4.70 0.86 28.07
CA LEU A 353 6.04 0.30 27.81
C LEU A 353 6.35 -1.01 28.58
N ASN A 354 5.36 -1.56 29.25
CA ASN A 354 5.39 -2.80 30.00
C ASN A 354 4.09 -3.57 29.71
N PRO A 355 4.05 -4.90 29.92
CA PRO A 355 2.82 -5.65 29.75
C PRO A 355 1.81 -5.29 30.84
N GLY A 356 0.60 -4.93 30.44
CA GLY A 356 -0.55 -4.76 31.30
C GLY A 356 -1.43 -6.01 31.39
N PRO A 357 -2.45 -6.00 32.24
CA PRO A 357 -3.40 -7.12 32.31
C PRO A 357 -4.05 -7.45 30.98
N GLY A 358 -3.96 -8.72 30.56
CA GLY A 358 -4.53 -9.22 29.31
C GLY A 358 -3.64 -9.04 28.07
N SER A 359 -2.48 -8.42 28.20
CA SER A 359 -1.53 -8.30 27.10
C SER A 359 -0.94 -9.65 26.70
N VAL A 360 -0.62 -9.79 25.42
CA VAL A 360 0.07 -10.95 24.84
C VAL A 360 1.34 -10.49 24.13
N GLU A 361 2.39 -11.30 24.22
CA GLU A 361 3.66 -11.01 23.55
C GLU A 361 3.53 -11.24 22.04
N ARG A 362 3.91 -10.24 21.24
CA ARG A 362 3.94 -10.25 19.77
C ARG A 362 5.07 -9.34 19.30
N GLU A 363 6.29 -9.85 19.36
CA GLU A 363 7.48 -9.05 19.10
C GLU A 363 7.62 -8.77 17.59
N GLY A 364 7.54 -7.49 17.24
CA GLY A 364 7.83 -6.94 15.92
C GLY A 364 6.81 -7.27 14.81
N ILE A 365 6.02 -8.32 14.98
CA ILE A 365 4.96 -8.75 14.06
C ILE A 365 3.87 -9.49 14.82
N GLY A 366 2.63 -9.45 14.33
CA GLY A 366 1.52 -10.15 14.93
C GLY A 366 0.28 -10.09 14.04
N ALA A 367 -0.80 -10.72 14.50
CA ALA A 367 -2.08 -10.71 13.83
C ALA A 367 -3.22 -10.57 14.82
N VAL A 368 -4.31 -9.92 14.40
CA VAL A 368 -5.57 -9.83 15.17
C VAL A 368 -6.72 -10.46 14.40
N ASP A 369 -7.67 -10.98 15.14
CA ASP A 369 -8.95 -11.46 14.58
C ASP A 369 -9.72 -10.28 13.98
N PRO A 370 -10.13 -10.34 12.72
CA PRO A 370 -10.78 -9.22 12.03
C PRO A 370 -12.12 -8.79 12.68
N ARG A 371 -12.81 -9.68 13.36
CA ARG A 371 -14.13 -9.39 13.98
C ARG A 371 -14.00 -8.82 15.38
N THR A 372 -13.04 -9.32 16.16
CA THR A 372 -12.94 -8.98 17.59
C THR A 372 -11.80 -8.01 17.91
N GLY A 373 -10.83 -7.86 17.00
CA GLY A 373 -9.61 -7.09 17.22
C GLY A 373 -8.65 -7.70 18.24
N ARG A 374 -8.90 -8.93 18.73
CA ARG A 374 -8.02 -9.62 19.67
C ARG A 374 -6.85 -10.28 18.94
N ALA A 375 -5.70 -10.28 19.59
CA ALA A 375 -4.53 -10.94 19.05
C ALA A 375 -4.79 -12.44 18.82
N LEU A 376 -4.47 -12.89 17.60
CA LEU A 376 -4.49 -14.31 17.25
C LEU A 376 -3.31 -15.03 17.91
N ALA A 377 -3.36 -16.35 17.93
CA ALA A 377 -2.30 -17.18 18.48
C ALA A 377 -0.98 -17.08 17.68
N TRP A 378 -1.06 -16.75 16.39
CA TRP A 378 0.08 -16.59 15.49
C TRP A 378 1.15 -15.65 16.07
N ASN A 379 2.35 -16.18 16.30
CA ASN A 379 3.44 -15.49 17.00
C ASN A 379 4.82 -15.97 16.52
N PRO A 380 5.18 -15.77 15.26
CA PRO A 380 6.48 -16.18 14.76
C PRO A 380 7.63 -15.40 15.40
N GLY A 381 7.36 -14.18 15.84
CA GLY A 381 8.37 -13.27 16.35
C GLY A 381 9.26 -12.69 15.24
N ARG A 382 9.78 -11.51 15.48
CA ARG A 382 10.76 -10.81 14.66
C ARG A 382 11.62 -9.92 15.55
N ALA A 383 12.91 -9.87 15.30
CA ALA A 383 13.76 -8.89 15.96
C ALA A 383 13.18 -7.47 15.77
N ARG A 384 13.12 -6.66 16.83
CA ARG A 384 12.37 -5.40 16.80
C ARG A 384 12.88 -4.40 15.78
N GLY A 385 14.18 -4.09 15.78
CA GLY A 385 14.78 -3.07 14.93
C GLY A 385 14.01 -1.75 14.97
N HIS A 386 13.96 -1.06 13.82
CA HIS A 386 13.06 0.06 13.60
C HIS A 386 11.61 -0.44 13.38
N GLY A 387 11.43 -1.51 12.61
CA GLY A 387 10.13 -2.15 12.45
C GLY A 387 9.94 -2.91 11.13
N ALA A 388 8.91 -3.77 11.06
CA ALA A 388 8.41 -4.29 9.81
C ALA A 388 7.61 -3.20 9.10
N GLU A 389 8.05 -2.78 7.92
CA GLU A 389 7.44 -1.68 7.17
C GLU A 389 6.67 -2.15 5.93
N ALA A 390 6.92 -3.40 5.47
CA ALA A 390 6.23 -4.00 4.35
C ALA A 390 5.56 -5.32 4.76
N LEU A 391 4.28 -5.44 4.46
CA LEU A 391 3.51 -6.67 4.50
C LEU A 391 2.78 -6.80 3.16
N HIS A 392 2.84 -7.97 2.55
CA HIS A 392 2.15 -8.23 1.28
C HIS A 392 1.57 -9.64 1.28
N ALA A 393 0.25 -9.73 1.42
CA ALA A 393 -0.49 -10.99 1.35
C ALA A 393 -0.73 -11.39 -0.11
N THR A 394 -0.54 -12.67 -0.37
CA THR A 394 -0.81 -13.31 -1.66
C THR A 394 -1.71 -14.52 -1.45
N SER A 395 -2.12 -15.21 -2.51
CA SER A 395 -2.83 -16.49 -2.41
C SER A 395 -2.04 -17.57 -1.66
N ASP A 396 -0.71 -17.46 -1.62
CA ASP A 396 0.18 -18.49 -1.12
C ASP A 396 0.74 -18.19 0.28
N GLY A 397 0.57 -16.98 0.78
CA GLY A 397 1.06 -16.59 2.10
C GLY A 397 1.30 -15.09 2.26
N LEU A 398 2.16 -14.74 3.21
CA LEU A 398 2.47 -13.36 3.62
C LEU A 398 3.97 -13.07 3.48
N TYR A 399 4.33 -12.14 2.61
CA TYR A 399 5.68 -11.56 2.58
C TYR A 399 5.84 -10.51 3.68
N VAL A 400 7.03 -10.46 4.25
CA VAL A 400 7.42 -9.52 5.30
C VAL A 400 8.73 -8.84 4.94
N GLY A 401 8.71 -7.52 4.88
CA GLY A 401 9.89 -6.67 4.69
C GLY A 401 10.19 -5.85 5.94
N SER A 402 11.46 -5.73 6.29
CA SER A 402 11.88 -5.06 7.53
C SER A 402 13.29 -4.46 7.43
N ASP A 403 13.86 -4.12 8.58
CA ASP A 403 15.23 -3.63 8.76
C ASP A 403 16.11 -4.60 9.56
N THR A 404 15.60 -5.77 9.93
CA THR A 404 16.29 -6.72 10.80
C THR A 404 16.62 -8.04 10.11
N GLU A 405 17.54 -8.81 10.69
CA GLU A 405 18.09 -10.01 10.09
C GLU A 405 17.39 -11.31 10.53
N ARG A 406 16.50 -11.23 11.53
CA ARG A 406 15.84 -12.43 12.06
C ARG A 406 14.33 -12.32 11.99
N LEU A 407 13.74 -13.42 11.50
CA LEU A 407 12.30 -13.65 11.42
C LEU A 407 12.03 -15.07 11.93
N ALA A 408 11.08 -15.26 12.84
CA ALA A 408 10.82 -16.55 13.49
C ALA A 408 12.06 -17.20 14.16
N GLY A 409 12.98 -16.37 14.66
CA GLY A 409 14.24 -16.84 15.25
C GLY A 409 15.32 -17.23 14.25
N GLU A 410 15.01 -17.35 12.96
CA GLU A 410 15.93 -17.75 11.90
C GLU A 410 16.55 -16.56 11.17
N TYR A 411 17.62 -16.81 10.41
CA TYR A 411 18.26 -15.77 9.58
C TYR A 411 17.45 -15.55 8.30
N HIS A 412 16.78 -14.43 8.24
CA HIS A 412 16.03 -13.93 7.09
C HIS A 412 16.30 -12.41 6.99
N ALA A 413 17.45 -12.06 6.43
CA ALA A 413 17.87 -10.67 6.42
C ALA A 413 16.87 -9.80 5.66
N ARG A 414 16.06 -9.07 6.41
CA ARG A 414 15.09 -8.04 6.01
C ARG A 414 13.93 -8.50 5.10
N LEU A 415 13.93 -9.75 4.65
CA LEU A 415 12.91 -10.29 3.75
C LEU A 415 12.60 -11.74 4.12
N GLY A 416 11.33 -12.09 4.22
CA GLY A 416 10.87 -13.45 4.41
C GLY A 416 9.43 -13.62 3.92
N MET A 417 8.98 -14.87 3.82
CA MET A 417 7.62 -15.22 3.42
C MET A 417 7.11 -16.35 4.31
N PHE A 418 5.95 -16.12 4.93
CA PHE A 418 5.22 -17.15 5.67
C PHE A 418 4.21 -17.82 4.73
N PRO A 419 4.30 -19.13 4.48
CA PRO A 419 3.35 -19.84 3.64
C PRO A 419 2.02 -20.04 4.38
N LEU A 420 0.96 -20.32 3.65
CA LEU A 420 -0.27 -20.84 4.25
C LEU A 420 0.01 -22.15 5.01
N ALA A 421 -0.62 -22.30 6.18
CA ALA A 421 -0.50 -23.48 7.02
C ALA A 421 -1.27 -24.70 6.44
#